data_69b7c217b45deffebb8fcd0581fb4bb8
#
_entry.id   69b7c217b45deffebb8fcd0581fb4bb8
#
_cell.length_a   1.000
_cell.length_b   1.000
_cell.length_c   1.000
_cell.angle_alpha   90.00
_cell.angle_beta   90.00
_cell.angle_gamma   90.00
#
_symmetry.space_group_name_H-M   'P 1'
#
loop_
_entity.id
_entity.type
_entity.pdbx_description
1 polymer ?
#
loop_
_entity_poly.entity_id
_entity_poly.type
_entity_poly.pdbx_seq_one_letter_code
_entity_poly.pdbx_strand_id
1 'polypeptide(L)'
;MTLVFGSGWAVAQDVKQLLEIRTFTGANGAKLHYRLLKPDRYDATRKYPLVVFLHGAGERGDDNTVQMIHGVPQFASESNRAKYPCFLIAPQCPRDRRWVEVDWSSRSHDMPKSISEPLGLTMELIDTLPKEFSIDTNRQYITGLSMGGYGTWDAMARRPGLFAAAAPICGGGDIKTAPAIAKIPIWAFHGAKDRAVVVERSRDMIDAIKKAGGSPRYTEYSEVGHDSWVPAYRDAELFAWMFAQKKD
;
A
#
# COMPACT_ATOMS: atom_id res chain seq x y z
N MET A 1 38.81 -38.58 7.53
CA MET A 1 38.14 -37.85 6.45
C MET A 1 36.96 -37.14 7.07
N THR A 2 37.21 -35.89 7.54
CA THR A 2 36.25 -35.15 8.36
C THR A 2 35.51 -34.17 7.44
N LEU A 3 34.21 -34.42 7.21
CA LEU A 3 33.34 -33.55 6.46
C LEU A 3 32.96 -32.34 7.36
N VAL A 4 33.47 -31.18 7.03
CA VAL A 4 33.06 -29.89 7.61
C VAL A 4 31.80 -29.43 6.86
N PHE A 5 30.64 -29.57 7.50
CA PHE A 5 29.42 -28.93 7.05
C PHE A 5 29.53 -27.42 7.36
N GLY A 6 29.85 -26.65 6.37
CA GLY A 6 29.75 -25.18 6.44
C GLY A 6 28.27 -24.78 6.52
N SER A 7 27.80 -24.43 7.73
CA SER A 7 26.53 -23.74 7.94
C SER A 7 26.64 -22.34 7.37
N GLY A 8 26.18 -22.15 6.13
CA GLY A 8 26.00 -20.85 5.53
C GLY A 8 24.88 -20.10 6.28
N TRP A 9 25.26 -19.21 7.18
CA TRP A 9 24.35 -18.22 7.73
C TRP A 9 24.02 -17.26 6.60
N ALA A 10 22.83 -17.41 5.99
CA ALA A 10 22.28 -16.36 5.12
C ALA A 10 22.07 -15.14 6.02
N VAL A 11 22.94 -14.14 5.89
CA VAL A 11 22.76 -12.84 6.52
C VAL A 11 21.48 -12.26 5.94
N ALA A 12 20.44 -12.12 6.76
CA ALA A 12 19.21 -11.44 6.36
C ALA A 12 19.61 -10.03 5.88
N GLN A 13 19.45 -9.80 4.58
CA GLN A 13 19.81 -8.53 3.96
C GLN A 13 18.97 -7.42 4.60
N ASP A 14 19.63 -6.36 5.09
CA ASP A 14 18.92 -5.23 5.71
C ASP A 14 17.97 -4.61 4.68
N VAL A 15 16.69 -4.61 4.98
CA VAL A 15 15.62 -4.04 4.12
C VAL A 15 15.96 -2.63 3.67
N LYS A 16 16.61 -1.84 4.55
CA LYS A 16 17.02 -0.46 4.24
C LYS A 16 18.03 -0.38 3.08
N GLN A 17 18.86 -1.40 2.90
CA GLN A 17 19.85 -1.46 1.83
C GLN A 17 19.26 -1.90 0.50
N LEU A 18 18.10 -2.58 0.52
CA LEU A 18 17.41 -3.03 -0.68
C LEU A 18 16.62 -1.92 -1.37
N LEU A 19 16.22 -0.88 -0.62
CA LEU A 19 15.39 0.19 -1.14
C LEU A 19 16.21 1.47 -1.35
N GLU A 20 16.23 1.96 -2.59
CA GLU A 20 16.89 3.23 -2.95
C GLU A 20 16.25 4.40 -2.22
N ILE A 21 17.07 5.33 -1.73
CA ILE A 21 16.64 6.62 -1.18
C ILE A 21 16.36 7.56 -2.34
N ARG A 22 15.13 8.07 -2.44
CA ARG A 22 14.72 8.94 -3.53
C ARG A 22 13.91 10.14 -3.03
N THR A 23 13.88 11.19 -3.84
CA THR A 23 13.02 12.36 -3.66
C THR A 23 12.35 12.69 -4.98
N PHE A 24 11.05 12.77 -4.98
CA PHE A 24 10.26 13.26 -6.10
C PHE A 24 10.00 14.77 -5.92
N THR A 25 10.06 15.52 -7.01
CA THR A 25 9.66 16.93 -7.04
C THR A 25 8.46 17.05 -7.96
N GLY A 26 7.32 17.42 -7.39
CA GLY A 26 6.08 17.61 -8.12
C GLY A 26 6.08 18.85 -9.01
N ALA A 27 5.08 19.00 -9.84
CA ALA A 27 4.93 20.10 -10.78
C ALA A 27 4.87 21.49 -10.09
N ASN A 28 4.41 21.53 -8.83
CA ASN A 28 4.36 22.74 -8.00
C ASN A 28 5.67 23.04 -7.25
N GLY A 29 6.73 22.21 -7.44
CA GLY A 29 8.00 22.32 -6.74
C GLY A 29 8.04 21.66 -5.35
N ALA A 30 6.90 21.15 -4.85
CA ALA A 30 6.86 20.42 -3.59
C ALA A 30 7.63 19.08 -3.68
N LYS A 31 8.22 18.65 -2.57
CA LYS A 31 9.06 17.46 -2.52
C LYS A 31 8.40 16.35 -1.73
N LEU A 32 8.54 15.11 -2.21
CA LEU A 32 8.10 13.90 -1.54
C LEU A 32 9.28 12.93 -1.42
N HIS A 33 9.70 12.63 -0.21
CA HIS A 33 10.68 11.58 0.02
C HIS A 33 10.02 10.21 -0.16
N TYR A 34 10.73 9.27 -0.79
CA TYR A 34 10.24 7.92 -0.95
C TYR A 34 11.38 6.90 -1.03
N ARG A 35 11.05 5.66 -0.72
CA ARG A 35 11.92 4.52 -0.95
C ARG A 35 11.43 3.74 -2.15
N LEU A 36 12.38 3.27 -2.97
CA LEU A 36 12.12 2.47 -4.16
C LEU A 36 12.79 1.10 -4.04
N LEU A 37 11.99 0.04 -3.99
CA LEU A 37 12.43 -1.33 -4.23
C LEU A 37 12.35 -1.63 -5.72
N LYS A 38 13.43 -2.20 -6.28
CA LYS A 38 13.44 -2.74 -7.64
C LYS A 38 13.25 -4.26 -7.63
N PRO A 39 12.71 -4.85 -8.70
CA PRO A 39 12.72 -6.30 -8.88
C PRO A 39 14.14 -6.85 -8.73
N ASP A 40 14.27 -8.01 -8.11
CA ASP A 40 15.55 -8.71 -8.09
C ASP A 40 15.98 -9.03 -9.53
N ARG A 41 17.26 -8.75 -9.87
CA ARG A 41 17.79 -8.91 -11.22
C ARG A 41 16.92 -8.19 -12.27
N TYR A 42 16.62 -6.89 -12.01
CA TYR A 42 15.82 -6.07 -12.92
C TYR A 42 16.33 -6.13 -14.36
N ASP A 43 15.44 -6.49 -15.26
CA ASP A 43 15.66 -6.56 -16.70
C ASP A 43 14.71 -5.57 -17.40
N ALA A 44 15.25 -4.53 -18.01
CA ALA A 44 14.48 -3.46 -18.65
C ALA A 44 13.65 -3.93 -19.88
N THR A 45 13.94 -5.13 -20.42
CA THR A 45 13.17 -5.72 -21.52
C THR A 45 11.85 -6.38 -21.05
N ARG A 46 11.68 -6.58 -19.74
CA ARG A 46 10.51 -7.18 -19.11
C ARG A 46 9.71 -6.12 -18.37
N LYS A 47 8.37 -6.24 -18.37
CA LYS A 47 7.49 -5.37 -17.59
C LYS A 47 7.18 -5.98 -16.22
N TYR A 48 7.24 -5.16 -15.17
CA TYR A 48 7.03 -5.55 -13.79
C TYR A 48 5.87 -4.79 -13.14
N PRO A 49 5.14 -5.42 -12.22
CA PRO A 49 4.13 -4.73 -11.42
C PRO A 49 4.73 -3.59 -10.61
N LEU A 50 3.89 -2.61 -10.25
CA LEU A 50 4.19 -1.56 -9.27
C LEU A 50 3.29 -1.74 -8.05
N VAL A 51 3.86 -1.74 -6.86
CA VAL A 51 3.15 -1.65 -5.58
C VAL A 51 3.37 -0.26 -4.99
N VAL A 52 2.27 0.40 -4.61
CA VAL A 52 2.28 1.64 -3.84
C VAL A 52 1.93 1.30 -2.39
N PHE A 53 2.86 1.58 -1.48
CA PHE A 53 2.68 1.32 -0.05
C PHE A 53 2.54 2.62 0.73
N LEU A 54 1.42 2.81 1.42
CA LEU A 54 1.13 3.97 2.25
C LEU A 54 1.21 3.60 3.73
N HIS A 55 2.15 4.22 4.45
CA HIS A 55 2.40 3.97 5.87
C HIS A 55 1.34 4.59 6.80
N GLY A 56 1.36 4.23 8.07
CA GLY A 56 0.49 4.77 9.12
C GLY A 56 0.94 6.13 9.67
N ALA A 57 0.20 6.65 10.63
CA ALA A 57 0.46 7.98 11.19
C ALA A 57 1.77 8.06 11.99
N GLY A 58 2.22 6.94 12.56
CA GLY A 58 3.45 6.87 13.36
C GLY A 58 4.72 7.04 12.52
N GLU A 59 4.66 6.73 11.22
CA GLU A 59 5.79 6.73 10.30
C GLU A 59 5.91 8.02 9.49
N ARG A 60 5.14 9.07 9.84
CA ARG A 60 5.27 10.41 9.26
C ARG A 60 6.63 11.02 9.61
N GLY A 61 7.19 11.73 8.67
CA GLY A 61 8.50 12.37 8.88
C GLY A 61 9.14 12.84 7.59
N ASP A 62 10.45 13.04 7.68
CA ASP A 62 11.33 13.49 6.60
C ASP A 62 12.66 12.72 6.55
N ASP A 63 12.79 11.69 7.42
CA ASP A 63 14.00 10.87 7.52
C ASP A 63 14.15 9.84 6.39
N ASN A 64 13.11 9.70 5.57
CA ASN A 64 13.02 8.72 4.49
C ASN A 64 13.41 7.29 4.94
N THR A 65 13.02 6.90 6.17
CA THR A 65 13.40 5.62 6.78
C THR A 65 12.24 4.95 7.52
N VAL A 66 11.55 5.65 8.41
CA VAL A 66 10.56 5.02 9.31
C VAL A 66 9.33 4.50 8.56
N GLN A 67 9.00 5.02 7.38
CA GLN A 67 7.90 4.52 6.55
C GLN A 67 8.07 3.06 6.12
N MET A 68 9.26 2.47 6.30
CA MET A 68 9.54 1.08 5.93
C MET A 68 9.33 0.08 7.07
N ILE A 69 8.96 0.51 8.28
CA ILE A 69 8.93 -0.36 9.47
C ILE A 69 7.87 -1.47 9.34
N HIS A 70 6.70 -1.14 8.78
CA HIS A 70 5.57 -2.06 8.64
C HIS A 70 5.28 -2.37 7.17
N GLY A 71 4.91 -3.61 6.86
CA GLY A 71 4.49 -4.06 5.52
C GLY A 71 5.63 -4.13 4.50
N VAL A 72 6.43 -3.09 4.34
CA VAL A 72 7.55 -3.06 3.39
C VAL A 72 8.52 -4.24 3.57
N PRO A 73 8.90 -4.67 4.81
CA PRO A 73 9.78 -5.83 4.99
C PRO A 73 9.23 -7.13 4.39
N GLN A 74 7.90 -7.31 4.39
CA GLN A 74 7.28 -8.48 3.80
C GLN A 74 7.40 -8.48 2.27
N PHE A 75 7.20 -7.32 1.62
CA PHE A 75 7.45 -7.18 0.18
C PHE A 75 8.93 -7.34 -0.17
N ALA A 76 9.83 -6.85 0.69
CA ALA A 76 11.27 -6.92 0.50
C ALA A 76 11.90 -8.26 0.91
N SER A 77 11.13 -9.20 1.48
CA SER A 77 11.63 -10.53 1.84
C SER A 77 12.13 -11.29 0.61
N GLU A 78 13.19 -12.09 0.77
CA GLU A 78 13.77 -12.88 -0.31
C GLU A 78 12.73 -13.76 -1.02
N SER A 79 11.88 -14.45 -0.23
CA SER A 79 10.83 -15.31 -0.76
C SER A 79 9.81 -14.56 -1.62
N ASN A 80 9.35 -13.39 -1.17
CA ASN A 80 8.37 -12.61 -1.92
C ASN A 80 9.00 -11.92 -3.14
N ARG A 81 10.23 -11.43 -3.04
CA ARG A 81 10.96 -10.86 -4.18
C ARG A 81 11.22 -11.91 -5.27
N ALA A 82 11.52 -13.14 -4.89
CA ALA A 82 11.69 -14.24 -5.85
C ALA A 82 10.38 -14.63 -6.52
N LYS A 83 9.29 -14.72 -5.74
CA LYS A 83 7.98 -15.17 -6.24
C LYS A 83 7.20 -14.08 -6.97
N TYR A 84 7.30 -12.84 -6.50
CA TYR A 84 6.55 -11.67 -6.98
C TYR A 84 7.48 -10.49 -7.30
N PRO A 85 8.39 -10.62 -8.29
CA PRO A 85 9.29 -9.54 -8.64
C PRO A 85 8.48 -8.30 -9.08
N CYS A 86 8.65 -7.20 -8.35
CA CYS A 86 7.90 -5.96 -8.58
C CYS A 86 8.74 -4.73 -8.21
N PHE A 87 8.33 -3.58 -8.71
CA PHE A 87 8.68 -2.31 -8.09
C PHE A 87 7.78 -2.07 -6.89
N LEU A 88 8.34 -1.48 -5.83
CA LEU A 88 7.54 -0.93 -4.74
C LEU A 88 8.02 0.47 -4.44
N ILE A 89 7.09 1.41 -4.31
CA ILE A 89 7.35 2.72 -3.74
C ILE A 89 6.72 2.83 -2.37
N ALA A 90 7.49 3.36 -1.42
CA ALA A 90 7.03 3.71 -0.08
C ALA A 90 7.31 5.20 0.16
N PRO A 91 6.39 6.10 -0.26
CA PRO A 91 6.52 7.52 0.02
C PRO A 91 6.37 7.80 1.51
N GLN A 92 6.98 8.88 1.99
CA GLN A 92 6.85 9.33 3.37
C GLN A 92 6.00 10.60 3.44
N CYS A 93 4.88 10.49 4.13
CA CYS A 93 4.02 11.64 4.43
C CYS A 93 4.71 12.55 5.48
N PRO A 94 4.78 13.85 5.27
CA PRO A 94 5.35 14.79 6.24
C PRO A 94 4.66 14.72 7.61
N ARG A 95 5.37 15.12 8.67
CA ARG A 95 4.93 14.97 10.07
C ARG A 95 3.61 15.67 10.37
N ASP A 96 3.36 16.81 9.79
CA ASP A 96 2.19 17.69 9.97
C ASP A 96 1.09 17.46 8.94
N ARG A 97 1.26 16.46 8.05
CA ARG A 97 0.32 16.16 6.97
C ARG A 97 -0.30 14.77 7.13
N ARG A 98 -1.30 14.50 6.29
CA ARG A 98 -2.01 13.22 6.21
C ARG A 98 -2.16 12.78 4.76
N TRP A 99 -2.34 11.47 4.53
CA TRP A 99 -2.74 10.99 3.18
C TRP A 99 -4.13 11.49 2.81
N VAL A 100 -5.01 11.64 3.80
CA VAL A 100 -6.35 12.23 3.64
C VAL A 100 -6.59 13.16 4.82
N GLU A 101 -6.93 14.42 4.57
CA GLU A 101 -7.15 15.44 5.60
C GLU A 101 -8.56 15.30 6.20
N VAL A 102 -8.76 14.25 7.00
CA VAL A 102 -10.02 13.93 7.69
C VAL A 102 -9.79 13.60 9.15
N ASP A 103 -10.84 13.66 9.94
CA ASP A 103 -10.82 13.21 11.33
C ASP A 103 -10.96 11.68 11.39
N TRP A 104 -9.92 11.01 11.86
CA TRP A 104 -9.89 9.54 11.98
C TRP A 104 -10.74 9.00 13.13
N SER A 105 -11.07 9.85 14.14
CA SER A 105 -11.94 9.50 15.28
C SER A 105 -13.42 9.47 14.90
N SER A 106 -13.80 10.13 13.80
CA SER A 106 -15.17 10.16 13.31
C SER A 106 -15.60 8.80 12.74
N ARG A 107 -16.85 8.43 12.95
CA ARG A 107 -17.43 7.17 12.39
C ARG A 107 -17.51 7.18 10.87
N SER A 108 -17.58 8.32 10.25
CA SER A 108 -17.64 8.50 8.80
C SER A 108 -16.95 9.79 8.40
N HIS A 109 -16.67 9.95 7.13
CA HIS A 109 -16.25 11.23 6.53
C HIS A 109 -16.69 11.27 5.07
N ASP A 110 -16.88 12.47 4.58
CA ASP A 110 -16.97 12.71 3.15
C ASP A 110 -15.55 12.88 2.57
N MET A 111 -15.31 12.38 1.37
CA MET A 111 -14.04 12.57 0.68
C MET A 111 -13.77 14.06 0.48
N PRO A 112 -12.62 14.59 0.92
CA PRO A 112 -12.28 16.00 0.73
C PRO A 112 -12.30 16.38 -0.75
N LYS A 113 -12.80 17.58 -1.08
CA LYS A 113 -12.84 18.08 -2.47
C LYS A 113 -11.43 18.09 -3.10
N SER A 114 -10.44 18.55 -2.34
CA SER A 114 -9.05 18.56 -2.78
C SER A 114 -8.29 17.35 -2.26
N ILE A 115 -7.46 16.77 -3.10
CA ILE A 115 -6.49 15.77 -2.67
C ILE A 115 -5.46 16.41 -1.73
N SER A 116 -4.99 15.68 -0.73
CA SER A 116 -3.88 16.17 0.10
C SER A 116 -2.59 16.25 -0.74
N GLU A 117 -1.71 17.18 -0.38
CA GLU A 117 -0.45 17.34 -1.11
C GLU A 117 0.39 16.04 -1.16
N PRO A 118 0.63 15.31 -0.03
CA PRO A 118 1.45 14.10 -0.11
C PRO A 118 0.81 12.99 -0.95
N LEU A 119 -0.51 12.85 -0.94
CA LEU A 119 -1.18 11.88 -1.81
C LEU A 119 -1.17 12.34 -3.27
N GLY A 120 -1.34 13.64 -3.54
CA GLY A 120 -1.22 14.23 -4.88
C GLY A 120 0.16 13.99 -5.49
N LEU A 121 1.23 14.29 -4.73
CA LEU A 121 2.60 14.01 -5.14
C LEU A 121 2.86 12.50 -5.37
N THR A 122 2.24 11.65 -4.56
CA THR A 122 2.31 10.19 -4.78
C THR A 122 1.68 9.80 -6.11
N MET A 123 0.53 10.39 -6.47
CA MET A 123 -0.12 10.14 -7.75
C MET A 123 0.72 10.63 -8.94
N GLU A 124 1.32 11.83 -8.83
CA GLU A 124 2.24 12.34 -9.85
C GLU A 124 3.47 11.42 -9.99
N LEU A 125 4.04 10.96 -8.88
CA LEU A 125 5.16 10.02 -8.89
C LEU A 125 4.79 8.74 -9.64
N ILE A 126 3.63 8.13 -9.37
CA ILE A 126 3.16 6.93 -10.07
C ILE A 126 3.13 7.14 -11.59
N ASP A 127 2.69 8.30 -12.06
CA ASP A 127 2.62 8.62 -13.49
C ASP A 127 4.00 8.84 -14.16
N THR A 128 5.02 9.14 -13.37
CA THR A 128 6.39 9.34 -13.90
C THR A 128 7.22 8.07 -13.97
N LEU A 129 6.99 7.12 -13.06
CA LEU A 129 7.78 5.89 -12.94
C LEU A 129 7.83 5.05 -14.23
N PRO A 130 6.75 4.90 -15.03
CA PRO A 130 6.79 4.14 -16.29
C PRO A 130 7.67 4.78 -17.37
N LYS A 131 8.08 6.05 -17.20
CA LYS A 131 9.03 6.73 -18.10
C LYS A 131 10.48 6.40 -17.74
N GLU A 132 10.74 6.03 -16.49
CA GLU A 132 12.06 5.68 -15.97
C GLU A 132 12.30 4.16 -15.98
N PHE A 133 11.22 3.38 -15.72
CA PHE A 133 11.31 1.93 -15.52
C PHE A 133 10.30 1.18 -16.37
N SER A 134 10.60 -0.09 -16.66
CA SER A 134 9.70 -1.01 -17.36
C SER A 134 8.57 -1.50 -16.44
N ILE A 135 7.64 -0.61 -16.12
CA ILE A 135 6.46 -0.91 -15.30
C ILE A 135 5.31 -1.40 -16.18
N ASP A 136 4.63 -2.45 -15.73
CA ASP A 136 3.35 -2.89 -16.28
C ASP A 136 2.21 -2.04 -15.71
N THR A 137 1.74 -1.06 -16.46
CA THR A 137 0.67 -0.16 -16.04
C THR A 137 -0.68 -0.84 -15.85
N ASN A 138 -0.84 -2.09 -16.33
CA ASN A 138 -2.01 -2.91 -16.05
C ASN A 138 -1.89 -3.73 -14.76
N ARG A 139 -0.73 -3.70 -14.09
CA ARG A 139 -0.49 -4.37 -12.80
C ARG A 139 0.08 -3.38 -11.79
N GLN A 140 -0.68 -2.35 -11.48
CA GLN A 140 -0.40 -1.38 -10.43
C GLN A 140 -1.29 -1.67 -9.24
N TYR A 141 -0.71 -1.82 -8.07
CA TYR A 141 -1.41 -2.17 -6.84
C TYR A 141 -1.18 -1.10 -5.78
N ILE A 142 -2.15 -0.94 -4.89
CA ILE A 142 -2.02 -0.03 -3.76
C ILE A 142 -2.42 -0.74 -2.46
N THR A 143 -1.65 -0.50 -1.41
CA THR A 143 -1.94 -0.96 -0.06
C THR A 143 -1.46 0.06 0.95
N GLY A 144 -2.02 0.03 2.14
CA GLY A 144 -1.59 0.89 3.22
C GLY A 144 -2.33 0.58 4.51
N LEU A 145 -1.74 0.97 5.63
CA LEU A 145 -2.24 0.67 6.95
C LEU A 145 -2.68 1.93 7.70
N SER A 146 -3.75 1.85 8.50
CA SER A 146 -4.22 2.95 9.34
C SER A 146 -4.43 4.24 8.51
N MET A 147 -3.69 5.31 8.78
CA MET A 147 -3.67 6.51 7.94
C MET A 147 -3.45 6.17 6.44
N GLY A 148 -2.57 5.22 6.13
CA GLY A 148 -2.34 4.72 4.77
C GLY A 148 -3.51 3.90 4.23
N GLY A 149 -4.29 3.25 5.09
CA GLY A 149 -5.55 2.61 4.72
C GLY A 149 -6.59 3.62 4.24
N TYR A 150 -6.70 4.79 4.92
CA TYR A 150 -7.50 5.92 4.43
C TYR A 150 -6.98 6.42 3.07
N GLY A 151 -5.65 6.60 2.95
CA GLY A 151 -5.02 6.99 1.69
C GLY A 151 -5.31 6.01 0.56
N THR A 152 -5.34 4.71 0.85
CA THR A 152 -5.66 3.66 -0.13
C THR A 152 -7.10 3.79 -0.64
N TRP A 153 -8.08 4.00 0.25
CA TRP A 153 -9.47 4.23 -0.14
C TRP A 153 -9.64 5.51 -0.97
N ASP A 154 -9.04 6.62 -0.53
CA ASP A 154 -9.12 7.92 -1.23
C ASP A 154 -8.44 7.87 -2.61
N ALA A 155 -7.29 7.22 -2.70
CA ALA A 155 -6.56 7.02 -3.95
C ALA A 155 -7.38 6.28 -5.01
N MET A 156 -8.03 5.17 -4.63
CA MET A 156 -8.94 4.44 -5.51
C MET A 156 -10.10 5.30 -5.98
N ALA A 157 -10.72 6.05 -5.06
CA ALA A 157 -11.87 6.89 -5.38
C ALA A 157 -11.53 8.02 -6.36
N ARG A 158 -10.34 8.60 -6.24
CA ARG A 158 -9.88 9.68 -7.13
C ARG A 158 -9.46 9.16 -8.50
N ARG A 159 -8.90 7.96 -8.58
CA ARG A 159 -8.40 7.37 -9.85
C ARG A 159 -8.81 5.90 -9.97
N PRO A 160 -10.11 5.62 -10.16
CA PRO A 160 -10.64 4.24 -10.13
C PRO A 160 -10.07 3.33 -11.23
N GLY A 161 -9.57 3.91 -12.33
CA GLY A 161 -8.91 3.15 -13.41
C GLY A 161 -7.41 2.92 -13.21
N LEU A 162 -6.79 3.42 -12.13
CA LEU A 162 -5.34 3.35 -11.96
C LEU A 162 -4.87 1.98 -11.47
N PHE A 163 -5.55 1.42 -10.48
CA PHE A 163 -5.09 0.23 -9.77
C PHE A 163 -5.79 -1.04 -10.24
N ALA A 164 -5.03 -2.11 -10.41
CA ALA A 164 -5.53 -3.45 -10.72
C ALA A 164 -6.04 -4.17 -9.46
N ALA A 165 -5.54 -3.81 -8.29
CA ALA A 165 -6.04 -4.27 -7.00
C ALA A 165 -5.65 -3.32 -5.87
N ALA A 166 -6.38 -3.39 -4.76
CA ALA A 166 -6.10 -2.63 -3.57
C ALA A 166 -6.30 -3.44 -2.29
N ALA A 167 -5.43 -3.22 -1.30
CA ALA A 167 -5.52 -3.83 0.02
C ALA A 167 -5.47 -2.76 1.13
N PRO A 168 -6.58 -2.08 1.43
CA PRO A 168 -6.67 -1.15 2.56
C PRO A 168 -6.74 -1.91 3.89
N ILE A 169 -5.90 -1.53 4.86
CA ILE A 169 -5.82 -2.18 6.17
C ILE A 169 -6.14 -1.17 7.28
N CYS A 170 -7.07 -1.52 8.18
CA CYS A 170 -7.54 -0.73 9.33
C CYS A 170 -7.72 0.77 9.03
N GLY A 171 -8.30 1.07 7.89
CA GLY A 171 -8.63 2.43 7.45
C GLY A 171 -10.11 2.61 7.17
N GLY A 172 -10.48 3.77 6.64
CA GLY A 172 -11.85 4.07 6.23
C GLY A 172 -11.92 4.94 4.98
N GLY A 173 -12.99 4.79 4.22
CA GLY A 173 -13.29 5.58 3.04
C GLY A 173 -14.61 6.36 3.18
N ASP A 174 -14.92 7.16 2.17
CA ASP A 174 -16.25 7.73 1.97
C ASP A 174 -17.11 6.72 1.24
N ILE A 175 -18.18 6.23 1.90
CA ILE A 175 -19.09 5.23 1.32
C ILE A 175 -19.77 5.70 0.03
N LYS A 176 -19.89 7.01 -0.17
CA LYS A 176 -20.46 7.59 -1.39
C LYS A 176 -19.60 7.34 -2.62
N THR A 177 -18.31 7.03 -2.43
CA THR A 177 -17.38 6.69 -3.52
C THR A 177 -17.47 5.24 -3.98
N ALA A 178 -18.18 4.38 -3.24
CA ALA A 178 -18.28 2.96 -3.52
C ALA A 178 -18.69 2.62 -4.97
N PRO A 179 -19.65 3.32 -5.63
CA PRO A 179 -19.99 3.03 -7.02
C PRO A 179 -18.81 3.21 -8.00
N ALA A 180 -17.94 4.18 -7.74
CA ALA A 180 -16.78 4.44 -8.60
C ALA A 180 -15.70 3.36 -8.50
N ILE A 181 -15.58 2.69 -7.34
CA ILE A 181 -14.55 1.69 -7.07
C ILE A 181 -15.06 0.25 -7.06
N ALA A 182 -16.35 0.04 -7.27
CA ALA A 182 -16.98 -1.28 -7.14
C ALA A 182 -16.40 -2.37 -8.05
N LYS A 183 -15.79 -1.98 -9.18
CA LYS A 183 -15.15 -2.91 -10.13
C LYS A 183 -13.69 -3.22 -9.81
N ILE A 184 -13.07 -2.49 -8.88
CA ILE A 184 -11.68 -2.73 -8.49
C ILE A 184 -11.65 -3.98 -7.60
N PRO A 185 -10.77 -4.96 -7.86
CA PRO A 185 -10.47 -6.02 -6.92
C PRO A 185 -9.94 -5.44 -5.61
N ILE A 186 -10.71 -5.61 -4.52
CA ILE A 186 -10.38 -5.07 -3.19
C ILE A 186 -10.37 -6.21 -2.19
N TRP A 187 -9.34 -6.26 -1.34
CA TRP A 187 -9.30 -7.10 -0.16
C TRP A 187 -8.97 -6.26 1.07
N ALA A 188 -9.96 -5.90 1.85
CA ALA A 188 -9.79 -5.11 3.06
C ALA A 188 -9.56 -5.98 4.30
N PHE A 189 -8.79 -5.43 5.26
CA PHE A 189 -8.47 -6.10 6.52
C PHE A 189 -8.70 -5.16 7.69
N HIS A 190 -9.23 -5.70 8.82
CA HIS A 190 -9.41 -4.91 10.04
C HIS A 190 -9.39 -5.81 11.29
N GLY A 191 -9.02 -5.24 12.42
CA GLY A 191 -9.16 -5.91 13.71
C GLY A 191 -10.49 -5.57 14.37
N ALA A 192 -11.24 -6.57 14.83
CA ALA A 192 -12.55 -6.36 15.46
C ALA A 192 -12.48 -5.58 16.79
N LYS A 193 -11.29 -5.60 17.44
CA LYS A 193 -11.04 -4.89 18.69
C LYS A 193 -10.28 -3.57 18.49
N ASP A 194 -10.27 -3.03 17.29
CA ASP A 194 -9.59 -1.76 16.97
C ASP A 194 -10.30 -0.60 17.71
N ARG A 195 -9.50 0.12 18.52
CA ARG A 195 -9.95 1.29 19.29
C ARG A 195 -9.43 2.62 18.73
N ALA A 196 -8.55 2.57 17.75
CA ALA A 196 -8.01 3.77 17.08
C ALA A 196 -8.82 4.13 15.84
N VAL A 197 -9.13 3.12 15.01
CA VAL A 197 -10.03 3.23 13.87
C VAL A 197 -11.09 2.15 14.03
N VAL A 198 -12.33 2.56 14.30
CA VAL A 198 -13.41 1.61 14.55
C VAL A 198 -13.65 0.70 13.35
N VAL A 199 -13.88 -0.58 13.60
CA VAL A 199 -14.00 -1.63 12.59
C VAL A 199 -15.14 -1.36 11.59
N GLU A 200 -16.16 -0.64 12.01
CA GLU A 200 -17.29 -0.20 11.19
C GLU A 200 -16.82 0.56 9.94
N ARG A 201 -15.70 1.27 10.02
CA ARG A 201 -15.14 2.02 8.88
C ARG A 201 -14.83 1.12 7.68
N SER A 202 -14.36 -0.10 7.93
CA SER A 202 -14.16 -1.09 6.85
C SER A 202 -15.45 -1.81 6.49
N ARG A 203 -16.27 -2.21 7.49
CA ARG A 203 -17.55 -2.88 7.25
C ARG A 203 -18.46 -2.05 6.35
N ASP A 204 -18.61 -0.75 6.65
CA ASP A 204 -19.46 0.18 5.89
C ASP A 204 -18.99 0.33 4.44
N MET A 205 -17.68 0.40 4.21
CA MET A 205 -17.10 0.43 2.85
C MET A 205 -17.38 -0.87 2.08
N ILE A 206 -17.17 -2.01 2.72
CA ILE A 206 -17.43 -3.34 2.12
C ILE A 206 -18.92 -3.48 1.75
N ASP A 207 -19.81 -3.09 2.64
CA ASP A 207 -21.25 -3.16 2.38
C ASP A 207 -21.69 -2.19 1.28
N ALA A 208 -21.14 -0.98 1.27
CA ALA A 208 -21.42 0.00 0.21
C ALA A 208 -20.94 -0.50 -1.16
N ILE A 209 -19.76 -1.12 -1.25
CA ILE A 209 -19.22 -1.69 -2.49
C ILE A 209 -20.09 -2.86 -2.97
N LYS A 210 -20.51 -3.77 -2.07
CA LYS A 210 -21.43 -4.86 -2.41
C LYS A 210 -22.75 -4.34 -2.93
N LYS A 211 -23.34 -3.31 -2.28
CA LYS A 211 -24.57 -2.64 -2.74
C LYS A 211 -24.41 -1.99 -4.12
N ALA A 212 -23.21 -1.54 -4.45
CA ALA A 212 -22.86 -0.99 -5.76
C ALA A 212 -22.54 -2.06 -6.82
N GLY A 213 -22.72 -3.35 -6.50
CA GLY A 213 -22.50 -4.48 -7.42
C GLY A 213 -21.05 -4.98 -7.48
N GLY A 214 -20.18 -4.55 -6.58
CA GLY A 214 -18.82 -5.06 -6.44
C GLY A 214 -18.75 -6.34 -5.61
N SER A 215 -17.59 -7.01 -5.65
CA SER A 215 -17.32 -8.26 -4.94
C SER A 215 -16.03 -8.17 -4.12
N PRO A 216 -15.96 -7.27 -3.12
CA PRO A 216 -14.77 -7.09 -2.32
C PRO A 216 -14.57 -8.29 -1.37
N ARG A 217 -13.29 -8.65 -1.14
CA ARG A 217 -12.90 -9.56 -0.05
C ARG A 217 -12.74 -8.77 1.24
N TYR A 218 -13.08 -9.39 2.37
CA TYR A 218 -12.90 -8.79 3.69
C TYR A 218 -12.44 -9.84 4.70
N THR A 219 -11.39 -9.52 5.44
CA THR A 219 -10.91 -10.32 6.57
C THR A 219 -10.96 -9.48 7.83
N GLU A 220 -11.77 -9.92 8.78
CA GLU A 220 -11.86 -9.32 10.11
C GLU A 220 -11.23 -10.26 11.13
N TYR A 221 -10.21 -9.77 11.83
CA TYR A 221 -9.52 -10.54 12.86
C TYR A 221 -10.20 -10.32 14.22
N SER A 222 -10.91 -11.32 14.73
CA SER A 222 -11.78 -11.23 15.93
C SER A 222 -11.03 -10.79 17.19
N GLU A 223 -9.77 -11.19 17.33
CA GLU A 223 -8.96 -10.95 18.55
C GLU A 223 -7.92 -9.82 18.39
N VAL A 224 -7.83 -9.21 17.21
CA VAL A 224 -6.81 -8.21 16.88
C VAL A 224 -7.36 -6.79 17.10
N GLY A 225 -6.50 -5.91 17.62
CA GLY A 225 -6.74 -4.47 17.74
C GLY A 225 -6.36 -3.70 16.49
N HIS A 226 -5.75 -2.52 16.70
CA HIS A 226 -5.37 -1.64 15.58
C HIS A 226 -4.28 -2.22 14.68
N ASP A 227 -3.44 -3.09 15.19
CA ASP A 227 -2.28 -3.66 14.51
C ASP A 227 -2.59 -4.81 13.52
N SER A 228 -3.79 -4.82 12.96
CA SER A 228 -4.25 -5.82 11.98
C SER A 228 -3.37 -5.94 10.73
N TRP A 229 -2.50 -4.97 10.47
CA TRP A 229 -1.48 -5.08 9.41
C TRP A 229 -0.44 -6.17 9.68
N VAL A 230 -0.23 -6.55 10.95
CA VAL A 230 0.75 -7.59 11.29
C VAL A 230 0.33 -8.94 10.74
N PRO A 231 -0.86 -9.48 11.03
CA PRO A 231 -1.33 -10.71 10.39
C PRO A 231 -1.60 -10.53 8.89
N ALA A 232 -2.15 -9.39 8.44
CA ALA A 232 -2.48 -9.16 7.04
C ALA A 232 -1.25 -9.25 6.12
N TYR A 233 -0.15 -8.57 6.44
CA TYR A 233 1.06 -8.64 5.60
C TYR A 233 1.89 -9.93 5.80
N ARG A 234 1.57 -10.76 6.79
CA ARG A 234 2.13 -12.12 6.92
C ARG A 234 1.34 -13.17 6.15
N ASP A 235 0.15 -12.82 5.70
CA ASP A 235 -0.71 -13.73 4.94
C ASP A 235 -0.17 -13.91 3.51
N ALA A 236 0.28 -15.11 3.19
CA ALA A 236 0.77 -15.45 1.86
C ALA A 236 -0.34 -15.37 0.78
N GLU A 237 -1.61 -15.53 1.19
CA GLU A 237 -2.75 -15.40 0.26
C GLU A 237 -2.93 -13.96 -0.20
N LEU A 238 -2.64 -12.95 0.64
CA LEU A 238 -2.71 -11.55 0.22
C LEU A 238 -1.80 -11.29 -0.99
N PHE A 239 -0.55 -11.77 -0.92
CA PHE A 239 0.41 -11.61 -2.02
C PHE A 239 -0.04 -12.37 -3.27
N ALA A 240 -0.41 -13.65 -3.11
CA ALA A 240 -0.87 -14.48 -4.23
C ALA A 240 -2.09 -13.85 -4.92
N TRP A 241 -3.06 -13.38 -4.14
CA TRP A 241 -4.26 -12.73 -4.66
C TRP A 241 -3.94 -11.40 -5.35
N MET A 242 -3.15 -10.53 -4.72
CA MET A 242 -2.82 -9.20 -5.26
C MET A 242 -2.10 -9.31 -6.60
N PHE A 243 -1.05 -10.12 -6.68
CA PHE A 243 -0.24 -10.27 -7.89
C PHE A 243 -0.93 -11.07 -9.01
N ALA A 244 -2.03 -11.76 -8.72
CA ALA A 244 -2.88 -12.39 -9.73
C ALA A 244 -3.81 -11.39 -10.46
N GLN A 245 -4.02 -10.18 -9.89
CA GLN A 245 -4.92 -9.20 -10.49
C GLN A 245 -4.24 -8.43 -11.63
N LYS A 246 -5.01 -8.14 -12.67
CA LYS A 246 -4.58 -7.36 -13.83
C LYS A 246 -5.78 -6.59 -14.35
N LYS A 247 -5.56 -5.36 -14.80
CA LYS A 247 -6.59 -4.61 -15.55
C LYS A 247 -6.71 -5.18 -16.97
N ASP A 248 -7.91 -5.10 -17.50
CA ASP A 248 -8.21 -5.44 -18.91
C ASP A 248 -7.50 -4.49 -19.89
#